data_547f5804c2bc9bb8109c968b14a988c5
#
_entry.id   547f5804c2bc9bb8109c968b14a988c5
#
_cell.length_a   1.000
_cell.length_b   1.000
_cell.length_c   1.000
_cell.angle_alpha   90.00
_cell.angle_beta   90.00
_cell.angle_gamma   90.00
#
_symmetry.space_group_name_H-M   'P 1'
#
loop_
_entity.id
_entity.type
_entity.pdbx_description
1 polymer ?
#
loop_
_entity_poly.entity_id
_entity_poly.type
_entity_poly.pdbx_seq_one_letter_code
_entity_poly.pdbx_strand_id
1 'polypeptide(L)'
;MEEKVIIYTDGACSGNPGPGGWGAILMYKGAKKEISGGMKETTNNIMEITAVVEALKCLKVESDVEVYSDSAYTVNAFKQGWIYNWMKNGWKTANKEPVKNKELWEELYALTQKHNVEFVKVKGHADNEFNNRCDEMARNAIQNL
;
A
#
# COMPACT_ATOMS: atom_id res chain seq x y z
N MET A 1 25.10 10.51 -2.56
CA MET A 1 23.65 10.61 -2.40
C MET A 1 22.94 9.47 -3.07
N GLU A 2 22.29 8.65 -2.29
CA GLU A 2 21.57 7.51 -2.84
C GLU A 2 20.30 7.98 -3.54
N GLU A 3 19.99 7.37 -4.69
CA GLU A 3 18.72 7.61 -5.32
C GLU A 3 17.64 6.85 -4.57
N LYS A 4 16.45 7.44 -4.53
CA LYS A 4 15.31 6.81 -3.87
C LYS A 4 14.59 5.87 -4.82
N VAL A 5 14.06 4.79 -4.27
CA VAL A 5 13.10 3.96 -4.98
C VAL A 5 11.74 4.66 -4.92
N ILE A 6 11.11 4.85 -6.06
CA ILE A 6 9.79 5.47 -6.13
C ILE A 6 8.77 4.38 -6.38
N ILE A 7 7.76 4.32 -5.52
CA ILE A 7 6.71 3.30 -5.62
C ILE A 7 5.35 3.99 -5.70
N TYR A 8 4.55 3.62 -6.69
CA TYR A 8 3.14 4.01 -6.78
C TYR A 8 2.31 2.77 -6.53
N THR A 9 1.22 2.92 -5.78
CA THR A 9 0.34 1.80 -5.43
C THR A 9 -1.11 2.20 -5.54
N ASP A 10 -1.97 1.22 -5.80
CA ASP A 10 -3.42 1.41 -5.75
C ASP A 10 -4.10 0.08 -5.47
N GLY A 11 -5.29 0.17 -4.91
CA GLY A 11 -6.14 -0.99 -4.67
C GLY A 11 -7.56 -0.69 -5.07
N ALA A 12 -8.28 -1.72 -5.46
CA ALA A 12 -9.67 -1.60 -5.88
C ALA A 12 -10.45 -2.81 -5.40
N CYS A 13 -11.76 -2.64 -5.20
CA CYS A 13 -12.62 -3.73 -4.77
C CYS A 13 -13.98 -3.58 -5.42
N SER A 14 -14.50 -4.67 -5.97
CA SER A 14 -15.82 -4.70 -6.59
C SER A 14 -16.82 -5.16 -5.54
N GLY A 15 -17.44 -4.20 -4.84
CA GLY A 15 -18.17 -4.46 -3.61
C GLY A 15 -17.18 -4.41 -2.44
N ASN A 16 -17.67 -4.26 -1.24
CA ASN A 16 -16.77 -4.08 -0.09
C ASN A 16 -17.41 -4.73 1.14
N PRO A 17 -17.23 -6.06 1.36
CA PRO A 17 -16.29 -6.96 0.70
C PRO A 17 -16.73 -7.47 -0.66
N GLY A 18 -15.76 -8.00 -1.41
CA GLY A 18 -15.98 -8.60 -2.72
C GLY A 18 -14.66 -8.88 -3.41
N PRO A 19 -14.68 -9.20 -4.72
CA PRO A 19 -13.44 -9.40 -5.46
C PRO A 19 -12.63 -8.10 -5.50
N GLY A 20 -11.34 -8.19 -5.27
CA GLY A 20 -10.48 -7.03 -5.26
C GLY A 20 -9.16 -7.28 -5.96
N GLY A 21 -8.47 -6.19 -6.30
CA GLY A 21 -7.17 -6.24 -6.93
C GLY A 21 -6.30 -5.10 -6.46
N TRP A 22 -5.00 -5.24 -6.71
CA TRP A 22 -4.02 -4.23 -6.36
C TRP A 22 -2.98 -4.13 -7.47
N GLY A 23 -2.35 -2.96 -7.58
CA GLY A 23 -1.26 -2.75 -8.52
C GLY A 23 -0.21 -1.85 -7.92
N ALA A 24 1.03 -2.06 -8.34
CA ALA A 24 2.15 -1.25 -7.89
C ALA A 24 3.17 -1.09 -9.01
N ILE A 25 3.82 0.07 -9.03
CA ILE A 25 4.90 0.37 -9.95
C ILE A 25 6.11 0.76 -9.12
N LEU A 26 7.23 0.07 -9.34
CA LEU A 26 8.50 0.38 -8.68
C LEU A 26 9.46 0.95 -9.70
N MET A 27 10.09 2.09 -9.37
CA MET A 27 11.03 2.77 -10.27
C MET A 27 12.32 3.08 -9.53
N TYR A 28 13.45 2.76 -10.16
CA TYR A 28 14.75 3.06 -9.60
C TYR A 28 15.77 3.20 -10.73
N LYS A 29 16.43 4.34 -10.78
CA LYS A 29 17.51 4.61 -11.77
C LYS A 29 17.09 4.29 -13.21
N GLY A 30 15.87 4.69 -13.57
CA GLY A 30 15.38 4.50 -14.93
C GLY A 30 14.75 3.14 -15.18
N ALA A 31 14.92 2.18 -14.28
CA ALA A 31 14.24 0.88 -14.39
C ALA A 31 12.85 0.97 -13.81
N LYS A 32 11.91 0.22 -14.39
CA LYS A 32 10.52 0.23 -13.94
C LYS A 32 10.02 -1.21 -13.88
N LYS A 33 9.33 -1.55 -12.80
CA LYS A 33 8.72 -2.86 -12.61
C LYS A 33 7.27 -2.69 -12.21
N GLU A 34 6.37 -3.41 -12.87
CA GLU A 34 4.94 -3.41 -12.52
C GLU A 34 4.59 -4.76 -11.92
N ILE A 35 3.85 -4.74 -10.81
CA ILE A 35 3.33 -5.95 -10.18
C ILE A 35 1.85 -5.75 -9.86
N SER A 36 1.09 -6.84 -9.84
CA SER A 36 -0.34 -6.77 -9.51
C SER A 36 -0.80 -8.13 -9.00
N GLY A 37 -1.96 -8.13 -8.38
CA GLY A 37 -2.58 -9.36 -7.91
C GLY A 37 -4.00 -9.10 -7.48
N GLY A 38 -4.73 -10.17 -7.14
CA GLY A 38 -6.12 -10.04 -6.75
C GLY A 38 -6.52 -11.10 -5.76
N MET A 39 -7.69 -10.89 -5.13
CA MET A 39 -8.30 -11.80 -4.19
C MET A 39 -9.79 -11.89 -4.46
N LYS A 40 -10.35 -13.09 -4.35
CA LYS A 40 -11.77 -13.31 -4.65
C LYS A 40 -12.69 -12.65 -3.64
N GLU A 41 -12.25 -12.52 -2.38
CA GLU A 41 -13.03 -11.81 -1.37
C GLU A 41 -12.10 -11.01 -0.48
N THR A 42 -12.26 -9.70 -0.51
CA THR A 42 -11.38 -8.78 0.20
C THR A 42 -12.09 -7.44 0.39
N THR A 43 -11.36 -6.45 0.85
CA THR A 43 -11.88 -5.09 0.98
C THR A 43 -10.93 -4.11 0.29
N ASN A 44 -11.43 -2.91 0.03
CA ASN A 44 -10.60 -1.87 -0.58
C ASN A 44 -9.36 -1.59 0.28
N ASN A 45 -9.55 -1.48 1.60
CA ASN A 45 -8.42 -1.19 2.49
C ASN A 45 -7.37 -2.28 2.48
N ILE A 46 -7.79 -3.56 2.45
CA ILE A 46 -6.85 -4.67 2.37
C ILE A 46 -6.04 -4.58 1.07
N MET A 47 -6.68 -4.25 -0.04
CA MET A 47 -5.98 -4.16 -1.33
C MET A 47 -5.00 -3.00 -1.35
N GLU A 48 -5.36 -1.86 -0.74
CA GLU A 48 -4.47 -0.72 -0.66
C GLU A 48 -3.20 -1.05 0.14
N ILE A 49 -3.37 -1.68 1.30
CA ILE A 49 -2.22 -2.07 2.13
C ILE A 49 -1.39 -3.14 1.43
N THR A 50 -2.05 -4.13 0.83
CA THR A 50 -1.38 -5.24 0.16
C THR A 50 -0.48 -4.75 -0.97
N ALA A 51 -0.92 -3.74 -1.73
CA ALA A 51 -0.11 -3.17 -2.80
C ALA A 51 1.23 -2.66 -2.26
N VAL A 52 1.21 -1.97 -1.12
CA VAL A 52 2.44 -1.45 -0.51
C VAL A 52 3.31 -2.59 0.01
N VAL A 53 2.70 -3.55 0.70
CA VAL A 53 3.44 -4.71 1.25
C VAL A 53 4.15 -5.47 0.12
N GLU A 54 3.43 -5.80 -0.94
CA GLU A 54 4.02 -6.57 -2.04
C GLU A 54 5.11 -5.79 -2.76
N ALA A 55 4.93 -4.48 -2.91
CA ALA A 55 5.95 -3.63 -3.52
C ALA A 55 7.23 -3.61 -2.69
N LEU A 56 7.11 -3.40 -1.38
CA LEU A 56 8.28 -3.35 -0.50
C LEU A 56 8.99 -4.70 -0.44
N LYS A 57 8.25 -5.80 -0.55
CA LYS A 57 8.84 -7.14 -0.57
C LYS A 57 9.71 -7.38 -1.80
N CYS A 58 9.55 -6.61 -2.86
CA CYS A 58 10.39 -6.70 -4.04
C CYS A 58 11.80 -6.17 -3.81
N LEU A 59 12.02 -5.37 -2.76
CA LEU A 59 13.31 -4.74 -2.50
C LEU A 59 14.22 -5.72 -1.78
N LYS A 60 15.37 -6.01 -2.36
CA LYS A 60 16.29 -7.02 -1.84
C LYS A 60 17.29 -6.47 -0.85
N VAL A 61 17.51 -5.16 -0.86
CA VAL A 61 18.48 -4.49 0.03
C VAL A 61 17.79 -3.31 0.68
N GLU A 62 18.32 -2.88 1.81
CA GLU A 62 17.83 -1.69 2.50
C GLU A 62 17.86 -0.49 1.55
N SER A 63 16.75 0.22 1.46
CA SER A 63 16.57 1.29 0.47
C SER A 63 15.89 2.50 1.07
N ASP A 64 16.15 3.67 0.48
CA ASP A 64 15.33 4.85 0.71
C ASP A 64 14.18 4.81 -0.28
N VAL A 65 12.95 4.89 0.23
CA VAL A 65 11.75 4.65 -0.58
C VAL A 65 10.73 5.77 -0.36
N GLU A 66 10.12 6.21 -1.46
CA GLU A 66 8.92 7.06 -1.39
C GLU A 66 7.76 6.28 -1.96
N VAL A 67 6.71 6.10 -1.15
CA VAL A 67 5.49 5.39 -1.55
C VAL A 67 4.39 6.41 -1.78
N TYR A 68 3.88 6.45 -3.00
CA TYR A 68 2.80 7.35 -3.42
C TYR A 68 1.50 6.56 -3.47
N SER A 69 0.51 7.01 -2.72
CA SER A 69 -0.79 6.34 -2.64
C SER A 69 -1.89 7.38 -2.50
N ASP A 70 -3.05 7.12 -3.09
CA ASP A 70 -4.23 7.96 -2.88
C ASP A 70 -5.06 7.52 -1.68
N SER A 71 -4.66 6.44 -1.00
CA SER A 71 -5.37 5.94 0.17
C SER A 71 -4.99 6.73 1.43
N ALA A 72 -5.92 7.57 1.90
CA ALA A 72 -5.71 8.31 3.15
C ALA A 72 -5.54 7.35 4.32
N TYR A 73 -6.26 6.23 4.31
CA TYR A 73 -6.19 5.22 5.36
C TYR A 73 -4.76 4.67 5.51
N THR A 74 -4.14 4.30 4.39
CA THR A 74 -2.80 3.73 4.41
C THR A 74 -1.74 4.77 4.74
N VAL A 75 -1.81 5.93 4.09
CA VAL A 75 -0.81 6.99 4.26
C VAL A 75 -0.87 7.56 5.67
N ASN A 76 -2.07 7.85 6.17
CA ASN A 76 -2.21 8.51 7.46
C ASN A 76 -1.92 7.59 8.65
N ALA A 77 -2.03 6.27 8.46
CA ALA A 77 -1.64 5.33 9.51
C ALA A 77 -0.19 5.58 9.93
N PHE A 78 0.65 5.99 9.00
CA PHE A 78 2.04 6.31 9.31
C PHE A 78 2.26 7.79 9.55
N LYS A 79 1.70 8.66 8.71
CA LYS A 79 1.93 10.11 8.83
C LYS A 79 1.31 10.71 10.08
N GLN A 80 0.14 10.21 10.49
CA GLN A 80 -0.52 10.70 11.71
C GLN A 80 -0.26 9.80 12.91
N GLY A 81 0.53 8.75 12.71
CA GLY A 81 0.98 7.93 13.82
C GLY A 81 -0.06 6.95 14.36
N TRP A 82 -1.11 6.66 13.62
CA TRP A 82 -2.15 5.72 14.07
C TRP A 82 -1.57 4.35 14.44
N ILE A 83 -0.65 3.85 13.61
CA ILE A 83 -0.10 2.52 13.81
C ILE A 83 0.71 2.46 15.11
N TYR A 84 1.40 3.53 15.47
CA TYR A 84 2.18 3.59 16.71
C TYR A 84 1.26 3.60 17.92
N ASN A 85 0.13 4.29 17.83
CA ASN A 85 -0.86 4.30 18.90
C ASN A 85 -1.52 2.93 19.05
N TRP A 86 -1.83 2.26 17.95
CA TRP A 86 -2.39 0.91 17.99
C TRP A 86 -1.43 -0.05 18.69
N MET A 87 -0.14 0.03 18.37
CA MET A 87 0.87 -0.82 18.99
C MET A 87 0.96 -0.60 20.50
N LYS A 88 0.90 0.67 20.93
CA LYS A 88 0.92 1.02 22.36
C LYS A 88 -0.31 0.52 23.08
N ASN A 89 -1.46 0.48 22.41
CA ASN A 89 -2.74 0.16 23.03
C ASN A 89 -3.14 -1.31 22.84
N GLY A 90 -2.20 -2.17 22.47
CA GLY A 90 -2.47 -3.59 22.28
C GLY A 90 -3.32 -3.88 21.05
N TRP A 91 -3.17 -3.04 20.00
CA TRP A 91 -3.89 -3.17 18.74
C TRP A 91 -5.39 -2.99 18.92
N LYS A 92 -5.77 -1.98 19.70
CA LYS A 92 -7.17 -1.64 19.92
C LYS A 92 -7.40 -0.18 19.55
N THR A 93 -8.60 0.08 19.03
CA THR A 93 -9.02 1.44 18.71
C THR A 93 -9.34 2.22 20.00
N ALA A 94 -9.66 3.51 19.85
CA ALA A 94 -10.07 4.34 20.99
C ALA A 94 -11.29 3.75 21.71
N ASN A 95 -12.16 3.04 21.00
CA ASN A 95 -13.34 2.41 21.56
C ASN A 95 -13.07 1.00 22.09
N LYS A 96 -11.77 0.63 22.20
CA LYS A 96 -11.31 -0.66 22.69
C LYS A 96 -11.73 -1.85 21.82
N GLU A 97 -12.04 -1.59 20.55
CA GLU A 97 -12.31 -2.65 19.59
C GLU A 97 -11.01 -3.06 18.88
N PRO A 98 -10.89 -4.34 18.47
CA PRO A 98 -9.68 -4.76 17.75
C PRO A 98 -9.47 -3.96 16.48
N VAL A 99 -8.23 -3.60 16.20
CA VAL A 99 -7.87 -2.92 14.95
C VAL A 99 -8.03 -3.92 13.80
N LYS A 100 -8.74 -3.50 12.75
CA LYS A 100 -8.91 -4.34 11.57
C LYS A 100 -7.59 -4.48 10.83
N ASN A 101 -7.38 -5.66 10.23
CA ASN A 101 -6.22 -5.93 9.38
C ASN A 101 -4.90 -5.90 10.15
N LYS A 102 -4.93 -6.28 11.43
CA LYS A 102 -3.78 -6.21 12.31
C LYS A 102 -2.55 -6.90 11.71
N GLU A 103 -2.70 -8.14 11.23
CA GLU A 103 -1.55 -8.90 10.71
C GLU A 103 -0.94 -8.21 9.50
N LEU A 104 -1.78 -7.63 8.65
CA LEU A 104 -1.32 -6.93 7.46
C LEU A 104 -0.57 -5.65 7.84
N TRP A 105 -1.10 -4.92 8.84
CA TRP A 105 -0.42 -3.74 9.38
C TRP A 105 0.92 -4.09 10.01
N GLU A 106 0.98 -5.22 10.73
CA GLU A 106 2.23 -5.66 11.33
C GLU A 106 3.27 -6.01 10.27
N GLU A 107 2.83 -6.65 9.20
CA GLU A 107 3.73 -6.98 8.10
C GLU A 107 4.26 -5.71 7.45
N LEU A 108 3.39 -4.73 7.19
CA LEU A 108 3.79 -3.46 6.59
C LEU A 108 4.76 -2.71 7.51
N TYR A 109 4.46 -2.66 8.80
CA TYR A 109 5.33 -2.00 9.76
C TYR A 109 6.73 -2.62 9.74
N ALA A 110 6.82 -3.95 9.75
CA ALA A 110 8.11 -4.64 9.72
C ALA A 110 8.90 -4.25 8.47
N LEU A 111 8.24 -4.14 7.32
CA LEU A 111 8.89 -3.74 6.08
C LEU A 111 9.39 -2.29 6.13
N THR A 112 8.62 -1.40 6.78
CA THR A 112 9.07 -0.02 6.92
C THR A 112 10.26 0.11 7.87
N GLN A 113 10.50 -0.88 8.73
CA GLN A 113 11.69 -0.89 9.58
C GLN A 113 12.92 -1.39 8.84
N LYS A 114 12.74 -2.17 7.78
CA LYS A 114 13.86 -2.65 6.96
C LYS A 114 14.37 -1.60 5.98
N HIS A 115 13.54 -0.63 5.65
CA HIS A 115 13.85 0.41 4.68
C HIS A 115 13.52 1.76 5.28
N ASN A 116 14.06 2.82 4.68
CA ASN A 116 13.68 4.18 5.06
C ASN A 116 12.53 4.60 4.14
N VAL A 117 11.30 4.50 4.64
CA VAL A 117 10.09 4.66 3.83
C VAL A 117 9.37 5.96 4.21
N GLU A 118 9.09 6.76 3.19
CA GLU A 118 8.26 7.95 3.33
C GLU A 118 6.98 7.76 2.53
N PHE A 119 5.84 8.05 3.15
CA PHE A 119 4.54 7.95 2.48
C PHE A 119 4.11 9.32 1.97
N VAL A 120 3.64 9.37 0.73
CA VAL A 120 3.19 10.61 0.11
C VAL A 120 1.77 10.39 -0.39
N LYS A 121 0.84 11.24 0.08
CA LYS A 121 -0.56 11.19 -0.34
C LYS A 121 -0.69 11.87 -1.69
N VAL A 122 -1.26 11.18 -2.68
CA VAL A 122 -1.57 11.78 -3.98
C VAL A 122 -3.08 11.91 -4.12
N LYS A 123 -3.51 12.82 -4.99
CA LYS A 123 -4.94 12.96 -5.29
C LYS A 123 -5.33 11.83 -6.23
N GLY A 124 -6.43 11.14 -5.90
CA GLY A 124 -6.97 10.12 -6.78
C GLY A 124 -7.51 10.77 -8.04
N HIS A 125 -7.39 10.06 -9.16
CA HIS A 125 -7.90 10.49 -10.47
C HIS A 125 -7.32 11.81 -10.98
N ALA A 126 -6.19 12.26 -10.42
CA ALA A 126 -5.51 13.44 -10.92
C ALA A 126 -4.70 13.10 -12.17
N ASP A 127 -3.94 14.06 -12.66
CA ASP A 127 -3.15 13.91 -13.89
C ASP A 127 -1.89 13.06 -13.67
N ASN A 128 -1.94 12.10 -12.78
CA ASN A 128 -0.80 11.25 -12.47
C ASN A 128 -0.91 9.93 -13.22
N GLU A 129 -0.08 9.77 -14.25
CA GLU A 129 -0.15 8.58 -15.10
C GLU A 129 0.19 7.30 -14.33
N PHE A 130 1.10 7.37 -13.36
CA PHE A 130 1.50 6.18 -12.60
C PHE A 130 0.39 5.74 -11.66
N ASN A 131 -0.29 6.68 -11.02
CA ASN A 131 -1.44 6.36 -10.18
C ASN A 131 -2.56 5.75 -11.02
N ASN A 132 -2.82 6.32 -12.19
CA ASN A 132 -3.83 5.81 -13.12
C ASN A 132 -3.47 4.41 -13.61
N ARG A 133 -2.18 4.16 -13.87
CA ARG A 133 -1.73 2.83 -14.30
C ARG A 133 -1.94 1.80 -13.20
N CYS A 134 -1.64 2.16 -11.94
CA CYS A 134 -1.86 1.25 -10.82
C CYS A 134 -3.34 0.91 -10.67
N ASP A 135 -4.22 1.90 -10.83
CA ASP A 135 -5.67 1.66 -10.80
C ASP A 135 -6.09 0.70 -11.92
N GLU A 136 -5.58 0.90 -13.12
CA GLU A 136 -5.86 0.02 -14.24
C GLU A 136 -5.42 -1.42 -13.94
N MET A 137 -4.21 -1.59 -13.40
CA MET A 137 -3.71 -2.91 -13.05
C MET A 137 -4.55 -3.57 -11.98
N ALA A 138 -4.99 -2.80 -10.99
CA ALA A 138 -5.84 -3.31 -9.91
C ALA A 138 -7.17 -3.81 -10.47
N ARG A 139 -7.79 -3.03 -11.33
CA ARG A 139 -9.08 -3.43 -11.94
C ARG A 139 -8.93 -4.63 -12.86
N ASN A 140 -7.83 -4.69 -13.62
CA ASN A 140 -7.57 -5.85 -14.48
C ASN A 140 -7.36 -7.12 -13.66
N ALA A 141 -6.72 -7.00 -12.50
CA ALA A 141 -6.52 -8.15 -11.62
C ALA A 141 -7.86 -8.71 -11.12
N ILE A 142 -8.85 -7.85 -10.87
CA ILE A 142 -10.19 -8.31 -10.50
C ILE A 142 -10.82 -9.12 -11.63
N GLN A 143 -10.69 -8.64 -12.87
CA GLN A 143 -11.29 -9.29 -14.02
C GLN A 143 -10.66 -10.66 -14.31
N ASN A 144 -9.44 -10.87 -13.88
CA ASN A 144 -8.69 -12.10 -14.15
C ASN A 144 -8.78 -13.11 -13.00
N LEU A 145 -9.63 -12.86 -12.02
CA LEU A 145 -9.83 -13.81 -10.91
C LEU A 145 -10.63 -15.05 -11.31
#